data_b5cdf9483037200b6dc2a4671aca84c5
#
_entry.id   b5cdf9483037200b6dc2a4671aca84c5
#
_cell.length_a   1.000
_cell.length_b   1.000
_cell.length_c   1.000
_cell.angle_alpha   90.00
_cell.angle_beta   90.00
_cell.angle_gamma   90.00
#
_symmetry.space_group_name_H-M   'P 1'
#
loop_
_entity.id
_entity.type
_entity.pdbx_description
1 polymer ?
#
loop_
_entity_poly.entity_id
_entity_poly.type
_entity_poly.pdbx_seq_one_letter_code
_entity_poly.pdbx_strand_id
1 'polypeptide(L)'
;SSLVRMMYSRAGAYPANQPMLYAEDFSPNTPQGACPTCHGLGHVYEVTEAIMVPDPSLSIRERAIASWPPAWQGQNLRDILVSMGYDVDRPWKDLPKKDREWILFTEETPTVPVYAGFTPAETRTALKRKMEPSYMGTFTGARRYVLHTFANTQSALMRKRVSRFMEGKPCPTCHGKRLKPEALSVTFAG
;
A
#
# COMPACT_ATOMS: atom_id res chain seq x y z
N SER A 1 -2.20 -13.19 29.29
CA SER A 1 -2.89 -12.72 30.49
C SER A 1 -2.11 -11.61 31.15
N SER A 2 -2.75 -10.76 31.94
CA SER A 2 -2.08 -9.65 32.66
C SER A 2 -1.05 -10.16 33.67
N LEU A 3 -1.31 -11.30 34.29
CA LEU A 3 -0.40 -11.94 35.23
C LEU A 3 0.93 -12.32 34.58
N VAL A 4 0.91 -12.94 33.41
CA VAL A 4 2.12 -13.31 32.67
C VAL A 4 2.93 -12.08 32.32
N ARG A 5 2.29 -10.98 31.87
CA ARG A 5 2.98 -9.72 31.59
C ARG A 5 3.67 -9.12 32.80
N MET A 6 3.01 -9.16 33.96
CA MET A 6 3.63 -8.73 35.23
C MET A 6 4.83 -9.61 35.63
N MET A 7 4.74 -10.93 35.39
CA MET A 7 5.87 -11.82 35.67
C MET A 7 7.10 -11.44 34.82
N TYR A 8 6.93 -11.26 33.50
CA TYR A 8 8.02 -10.81 32.63
C TYR A 8 8.57 -9.43 33.06
N SER A 9 7.70 -8.51 33.43
CA SER A 9 8.09 -7.18 33.89
C SER A 9 8.96 -7.21 35.15
N ARG A 10 8.57 -7.99 36.17
CA ARG A 10 9.19 -7.94 37.49
C ARG A 10 10.24 -9.03 37.75
N ALA A 11 10.09 -10.17 37.14
CA ALA A 11 10.93 -11.35 37.38
C ALA A 11 11.62 -11.85 36.10
N GLY A 12 11.46 -11.17 34.99
CA GLY A 12 12.18 -11.46 33.75
C GLY A 12 13.67 -11.12 33.83
N ALA A 13 14.49 -11.87 33.12
CA ALA A 13 15.90 -11.56 32.91
C ALA A 13 16.06 -10.57 31.77
N TYR A 14 16.54 -9.39 32.10
CA TYR A 14 16.77 -8.29 31.14
C TYR A 14 18.20 -8.33 30.58
N PRO A 15 18.40 -7.98 29.32
CA PRO A 15 19.75 -7.74 28.78
C PRO A 15 20.47 -6.64 29.56
N ALA A 16 21.80 -6.67 29.53
CA ALA A 16 22.61 -5.64 30.16
C ALA A 16 22.26 -4.25 29.62
N ASN A 17 22.14 -3.28 30.53
CA ASN A 17 21.81 -1.88 30.24
C ASN A 17 20.39 -1.63 29.66
N GLN A 18 19.51 -2.64 29.64
CA GLN A 18 18.12 -2.41 29.29
C GLN A 18 17.32 -2.02 30.54
N PRO A 19 16.59 -0.89 30.53
CA PRO A 19 15.73 -0.50 31.64
C PRO A 19 14.57 -1.49 31.80
N MET A 20 14.04 -1.58 33.00
CA MET A 20 12.87 -2.39 33.29
C MET A 20 11.67 -1.92 32.47
N LEU A 21 10.97 -2.88 31.88
CA LEU A 21 9.72 -2.65 31.15
C LEU A 21 8.51 -2.88 32.08
N TYR A 22 7.44 -2.13 31.84
CA TYR A 22 6.17 -2.31 32.55
C TYR A 22 5.33 -3.41 31.91
N ALA A 23 4.28 -3.84 32.58
CA ALA A 23 3.41 -4.92 32.09
C ALA A 23 2.77 -4.59 30.72
N GLU A 24 2.49 -3.32 30.46
CA GLU A 24 1.93 -2.83 29.19
C GLU A 24 2.89 -3.01 28.02
N ASP A 25 4.20 -2.93 28.28
CA ASP A 25 5.25 -3.13 27.27
C ASP A 25 5.29 -4.57 26.73
N PHE A 26 4.68 -5.53 27.43
CA PHE A 26 4.53 -6.91 27.01
C PHE A 26 3.16 -7.20 26.39
N SER A 27 2.44 -6.18 25.96
CA SER A 27 1.14 -6.32 25.31
C SER A 27 1.22 -5.93 23.82
N PRO A 28 0.85 -6.81 22.88
CA PRO A 28 0.78 -6.43 21.47
C PRO A 28 -0.40 -5.51 21.15
N ASN A 29 -1.30 -5.30 22.11
CA ASN A 29 -2.51 -4.51 21.94
C ASN A 29 -2.38 -3.08 22.53
N THR A 30 -1.19 -2.72 23.00
CA THR A 30 -0.89 -1.38 23.51
C THR A 30 0.18 -0.72 22.62
N PRO A 31 0.13 0.59 22.43
CA PRO A 31 1.18 1.29 21.67
C PRO A 31 2.58 1.07 22.25
N GLN A 32 2.67 0.91 23.58
CA GLN A 32 3.96 0.73 24.29
C GLN A 32 4.59 -0.63 24.01
N GLY A 33 3.79 -1.68 23.81
CA GLY A 33 4.28 -3.04 23.67
C GLY A 33 4.23 -3.58 22.25
N ALA A 34 3.43 -3.01 21.38
CA ALA A 34 3.28 -3.44 20.01
C ALA A 34 4.58 -3.29 19.20
N CYS A 35 4.85 -4.23 18.32
CA CYS A 35 5.91 -4.11 17.34
C CYS A 35 5.69 -2.85 16.49
N PRO A 36 6.68 -1.95 16.35
CA PRO A 36 6.51 -0.69 15.63
C PRO A 36 6.27 -0.87 14.13
N THR A 37 6.69 -2.00 13.56
CA THR A 37 6.53 -2.28 12.12
C THR A 37 5.14 -2.80 11.78
N CYS A 38 4.61 -3.75 12.55
CA CYS A 38 3.30 -4.36 12.27
C CYS A 38 2.19 -3.90 13.24
N HIS A 39 2.50 -2.98 14.13
CA HIS A 39 1.55 -2.46 15.12
C HIS A 39 0.81 -3.55 15.91
N GLY A 40 1.53 -4.61 16.26
CA GLY A 40 0.98 -5.73 17.02
C GLY A 40 0.21 -6.77 16.21
N LEU A 41 0.16 -6.65 14.88
CA LEU A 41 -0.53 -7.62 14.01
C LEU A 41 0.25 -8.92 13.82
N GLY A 42 1.58 -8.87 13.86
CA GLY A 42 2.46 -10.01 13.64
C GLY A 42 2.78 -10.27 12.16
N HIS A 43 2.09 -9.60 11.26
CA HIS A 43 2.29 -9.68 9.82
C HIS A 43 2.20 -8.29 9.18
N VAL A 44 2.74 -8.19 7.97
CA VAL A 44 2.63 -7.02 7.10
C VAL A 44 2.03 -7.43 5.77
N TYR A 45 1.39 -6.50 5.08
CA TYR A 45 0.86 -6.74 3.74
C TYR A 45 1.82 -6.21 2.68
N GLU A 46 2.03 -7.01 1.65
CA GLU A 46 2.81 -6.65 0.48
C GLU A 46 1.90 -6.61 -0.74
N VAL A 47 2.13 -5.61 -1.61
CA VAL A 47 1.44 -5.45 -2.88
C VAL A 47 2.52 -5.36 -3.95
N THR A 48 2.64 -6.40 -4.77
CA THR A 48 3.71 -6.54 -5.77
C THR A 48 3.22 -6.20 -7.18
N GLU A 49 4.16 -5.90 -8.09
CA GLU A 49 3.84 -5.72 -9.51
C GLU A 49 3.16 -6.96 -10.08
N ALA A 50 3.67 -8.16 -9.79
CA ALA A 50 3.11 -9.41 -10.30
C ALA A 50 1.65 -9.63 -9.90
N ILE A 51 1.26 -9.23 -8.69
CA ILE A 51 -0.10 -9.35 -8.20
C ILE A 51 -1.02 -8.30 -8.83
N MET A 52 -0.54 -7.05 -8.96
CA MET A 52 -1.33 -5.96 -9.54
C MET A 52 -1.47 -6.05 -11.06
N VAL A 53 -0.46 -6.62 -11.73
CA VAL A 53 -0.42 -6.77 -13.19
C VAL A 53 -0.22 -8.25 -13.54
N PRO A 54 -1.27 -9.06 -13.46
CA PRO A 54 -1.18 -10.50 -13.71
C PRO A 54 -0.92 -10.83 -15.18
N ASP A 55 -1.32 -9.97 -16.11
CA ASP A 55 -1.06 -10.12 -17.55
C ASP A 55 -0.32 -8.89 -18.09
N PRO A 56 1.03 -8.90 -18.11
CA PRO A 56 1.82 -7.78 -18.59
C PRO A 56 1.81 -7.60 -20.12
N SER A 57 1.17 -8.48 -20.86
CA SER A 57 0.96 -8.30 -22.31
C SER A 57 -0.13 -7.28 -22.64
N LEU A 58 -1.02 -6.99 -21.67
CA LEU A 58 -2.05 -5.96 -21.80
C LEU A 58 -1.45 -4.55 -21.64
N SER A 59 -2.08 -3.57 -22.29
CA SER A 59 -1.81 -2.16 -22.05
C SER A 59 -2.58 -1.64 -20.83
N ILE A 60 -2.22 -0.46 -20.35
CA ILE A 60 -2.97 0.21 -19.26
C ILE A 60 -4.42 0.43 -19.68
N ARG A 61 -4.68 0.82 -20.93
CA ARG A 61 -6.03 0.96 -21.47
C ARG A 61 -6.80 -0.36 -21.47
N GLU A 62 -6.13 -1.46 -21.75
CA GLU A 62 -6.69 -2.81 -21.72
C GLU A 62 -6.78 -3.40 -20.31
N ARG A 63 -6.58 -2.57 -19.30
CA ARG A 63 -6.67 -2.94 -17.87
C ARG A 63 -5.56 -3.86 -17.39
N ALA A 64 -4.33 -3.64 -17.83
CA ALA A 64 -3.15 -4.34 -17.31
C ALA A 64 -3.07 -4.25 -15.78
N ILE A 65 -3.39 -3.07 -15.21
CA ILE A 65 -3.42 -2.87 -13.76
C ILE A 65 -4.76 -3.35 -13.21
N ALA A 66 -4.83 -4.64 -12.89
CA ALA A 66 -6.05 -5.32 -12.46
C ALA A 66 -6.55 -4.85 -11.09
N SER A 67 -5.68 -4.28 -10.26
CA SER A 67 -6.03 -3.75 -8.95
C SER A 67 -6.90 -2.48 -9.00
N TRP A 68 -6.81 -1.69 -10.07
CA TRP A 68 -7.70 -0.56 -10.27
C TRP A 68 -9.14 -1.00 -10.55
N PRO A 69 -10.15 -0.23 -10.12
CA PRO A 69 -11.53 -0.60 -10.35
C PRO A 69 -11.88 -0.61 -11.85
N PRO A 70 -12.77 -1.51 -12.29
CA PRO A 70 -13.15 -1.62 -13.69
C PRO A 70 -14.06 -0.48 -14.19
N ALA A 71 -14.68 0.23 -13.25
CA ALA A 71 -15.65 1.29 -13.54
C ALA A 71 -14.97 2.66 -13.73
N TRP A 72 -15.74 3.73 -13.61
CA TRP A 72 -15.32 5.11 -13.84
C TRP A 72 -14.04 5.52 -13.10
N GLN A 73 -13.86 5.08 -11.85
CA GLN A 73 -12.63 5.41 -11.10
C GLN A 73 -11.36 4.90 -11.77
N GLY A 74 -11.39 3.69 -12.32
CA GLY A 74 -10.25 3.15 -13.07
C GLY A 74 -10.05 3.86 -14.40
N GLN A 75 -11.13 4.24 -15.08
CA GLN A 75 -11.06 5.04 -16.30
C GLN A 75 -10.44 6.40 -16.01
N ASN A 76 -10.83 7.06 -14.93
CA ASN A 76 -10.26 8.32 -14.48
C ASN A 76 -8.74 8.22 -14.29
N LEU A 77 -8.25 7.19 -13.62
CA LEU A 77 -6.81 6.99 -13.41
C LEU A 77 -6.04 6.79 -14.72
N ARG A 78 -6.63 6.08 -15.69
CA ARG A 78 -6.04 5.93 -17.03
C ARG A 78 -5.99 7.25 -17.79
N ASP A 79 -7.06 8.03 -17.75
CA ASP A 79 -7.14 9.33 -18.42
C ASP A 79 -6.17 10.35 -17.81
N ILE A 80 -5.95 10.30 -16.50
CA ILE A 80 -4.92 11.09 -15.82
C ILE A 80 -3.53 10.74 -16.35
N LEU A 81 -3.21 9.45 -16.53
CA LEU A 81 -1.92 9.02 -17.09
C LEU A 81 -1.71 9.52 -18.51
N VAL A 82 -2.76 9.58 -19.33
CA VAL A 82 -2.70 10.20 -20.67
C VAL A 82 -2.29 11.65 -20.55
N SER A 83 -2.91 12.42 -19.67
CA SER A 83 -2.58 13.84 -19.44
C SER A 83 -1.15 14.03 -18.92
N MET A 84 -0.62 13.08 -18.18
CA MET A 84 0.76 13.10 -17.69
C MET A 84 1.80 12.68 -18.74
N GLY A 85 1.36 12.21 -19.90
CA GLY A 85 2.24 11.84 -21.02
C GLY A 85 2.68 10.39 -21.02
N TYR A 86 2.10 9.52 -20.19
CA TYR A 86 2.36 8.09 -20.24
C TYR A 86 1.68 7.41 -21.42
N ASP A 87 2.34 6.41 -22.00
CA ASP A 87 1.79 5.62 -23.10
C ASP A 87 0.88 4.52 -22.53
N VAL A 88 -0.43 4.78 -22.56
CA VAL A 88 -1.44 3.85 -22.04
C VAL A 88 -1.84 2.75 -23.04
N ASP A 89 -1.35 2.83 -24.26
CA ASP A 89 -1.67 1.90 -25.36
C ASP A 89 -0.56 0.87 -25.62
N ARG A 90 0.59 1.04 -24.99
CA ARG A 90 1.73 0.13 -25.08
C ARG A 90 1.56 -1.04 -24.10
N PRO A 91 1.94 -2.30 -24.48
CA PRO A 91 1.95 -3.39 -23.52
C PRO A 91 2.74 -3.06 -22.26
N TRP A 92 2.22 -3.41 -21.10
CA TRP A 92 2.83 -3.09 -19.80
C TRP A 92 4.30 -3.51 -19.73
N LYS A 93 4.61 -4.72 -20.20
CA LYS A 93 5.99 -5.26 -20.21
C LYS A 93 6.98 -4.41 -21.00
N ASP A 94 6.50 -3.65 -21.98
CA ASP A 94 7.35 -2.83 -22.88
C ASP A 94 7.48 -1.39 -22.39
N LEU A 95 6.80 -1.01 -21.32
CA LEU A 95 6.97 0.29 -20.68
C LEU A 95 8.32 0.37 -19.96
N PRO A 96 8.96 1.56 -19.92
CA PRO A 96 10.17 1.74 -19.13
C PRO A 96 9.96 1.34 -17.67
N LYS A 97 10.94 0.67 -17.07
CA LYS A 97 10.86 0.22 -15.68
C LYS A 97 10.53 1.36 -14.71
N LYS A 98 11.15 2.53 -14.89
CA LYS A 98 10.87 3.72 -14.06
C LYS A 98 9.41 4.15 -14.09
N ASP A 99 8.76 4.06 -15.28
CA ASP A 99 7.37 4.45 -15.44
C ASP A 99 6.45 3.43 -14.75
N ARG A 100 6.74 2.14 -14.91
CA ARG A 100 6.01 1.07 -14.23
C ARG A 100 6.11 1.19 -12.71
N GLU A 101 7.31 1.41 -12.19
CA GLU A 101 7.55 1.60 -10.75
C GLU A 101 6.81 2.83 -10.22
N TRP A 102 6.86 3.94 -10.93
CA TRP A 102 6.17 5.15 -10.51
C TRP A 102 4.64 4.96 -10.48
N ILE A 103 4.07 4.41 -11.55
CA ILE A 103 2.61 4.19 -11.68
C ILE A 103 2.10 3.27 -10.56
N LEU A 104 2.85 2.21 -10.24
CA LEU A 104 2.43 1.24 -9.22
C LEU A 104 2.69 1.70 -7.78
N PHE A 105 3.84 2.30 -7.53
CA PHE A 105 4.36 2.46 -6.16
C PHE A 105 4.51 3.91 -5.69
N THR A 106 4.18 4.90 -6.51
CA THR A 106 4.28 6.30 -6.08
C THR A 106 3.36 6.59 -4.89
N GLU A 107 3.87 7.39 -3.96
CA GLU A 107 3.07 8.01 -2.89
C GLU A 107 2.61 9.43 -3.26
N GLU A 108 3.08 9.95 -4.38
CA GLU A 108 2.64 11.24 -4.90
C GLU A 108 1.20 11.16 -5.41
N THR A 109 0.47 12.24 -5.22
CA THR A 109 -0.93 12.38 -5.65
C THR A 109 -1.10 13.64 -6.49
N PRO A 110 -0.46 13.73 -7.67
CA PRO A 110 -0.54 14.92 -8.51
C PRO A 110 -1.95 15.12 -9.05
N THR A 111 -2.36 16.38 -9.15
CA THR A 111 -3.61 16.78 -9.77
C THR A 111 -3.33 17.39 -11.14
N VAL A 112 -3.97 16.86 -12.17
CA VAL A 112 -3.75 17.24 -13.56
C VAL A 112 -5.06 17.49 -14.30
N PRO A 113 -5.07 18.33 -15.35
CA PRO A 113 -6.25 18.52 -16.18
C PRO A 113 -6.57 17.24 -16.96
N VAL A 114 -7.82 16.85 -17.01
CA VAL A 114 -8.30 15.68 -17.77
C VAL A 114 -9.28 16.11 -18.85
N TYR A 115 -9.13 15.54 -20.03
CA TYR A 115 -9.97 15.78 -21.21
C TYR A 115 -10.70 14.49 -21.55
N ALA A 116 -11.91 14.33 -21.00
CA ALA A 116 -12.69 13.11 -21.16
C ALA A 116 -13.04 12.84 -22.63
N GLY A 117 -12.82 11.61 -23.08
CA GLY A 117 -13.12 11.19 -24.45
C GLY A 117 -12.07 11.59 -25.51
N PHE A 118 -11.03 12.34 -25.13
CA PHE A 118 -9.95 12.70 -26.05
C PHE A 118 -8.96 11.55 -26.22
N THR A 119 -8.45 11.40 -27.42
CA THR A 119 -7.29 10.55 -27.70
C THR A 119 -6.01 11.12 -27.07
N PRO A 120 -4.94 10.33 -26.91
CA PRO A 120 -3.66 10.88 -26.44
C PRO A 120 -3.13 12.04 -27.26
N ALA A 121 -3.31 12.02 -28.57
CA ALA A 121 -2.90 13.11 -29.46
C ALA A 121 -3.73 14.38 -29.24
N GLU A 122 -5.04 14.24 -29.12
CA GLU A 122 -5.96 15.36 -28.81
C GLU A 122 -5.68 15.94 -27.42
N THR A 123 -5.41 15.08 -26.44
CA THR A 123 -5.03 15.51 -25.07
C THR A 123 -3.74 16.34 -25.09
N ARG A 124 -2.71 15.90 -25.84
CA ARG A 124 -1.46 16.68 -25.99
C ARG A 124 -1.71 18.06 -26.64
N THR A 125 -2.58 18.11 -27.63
CA THR A 125 -2.97 19.35 -28.28
C THR A 125 -3.74 20.26 -27.32
N ALA A 126 -4.69 19.73 -26.59
CA ALA A 126 -5.48 20.45 -25.60
C ALA A 126 -4.59 21.07 -24.50
N LEU A 127 -3.64 20.29 -23.98
CA LEU A 127 -2.66 20.76 -22.98
C LEU A 127 -1.80 21.91 -23.54
N LYS A 128 -1.29 21.78 -24.76
CA LYS A 128 -0.51 22.85 -25.41
C LYS A 128 -1.30 24.13 -25.61
N ARG A 129 -2.56 24.01 -25.98
CA ARG A 129 -3.45 25.14 -26.22
C ARG A 129 -4.09 25.67 -24.94
N LYS A 130 -3.80 25.08 -23.78
CA LYS A 130 -4.40 25.44 -22.48
C LYS A 130 -5.95 25.47 -22.53
N MET A 131 -6.52 24.48 -23.24
CA MET A 131 -7.97 24.34 -23.31
C MET A 131 -8.54 24.04 -21.93
N GLU A 132 -9.78 24.45 -21.71
CA GLU A 132 -10.49 24.12 -20.47
C GLU A 132 -10.67 22.62 -20.33
N PRO A 133 -10.23 22.01 -19.23
CA PRO A 133 -10.38 20.57 -19.02
C PRO A 133 -11.80 20.19 -18.66
N SER A 134 -12.16 18.92 -18.88
CA SER A 134 -13.43 18.36 -18.41
C SER A 134 -13.50 18.40 -16.88
N TYR A 135 -12.38 18.11 -16.22
CA TYR A 135 -12.21 18.21 -14.75
C TYR A 135 -10.73 18.14 -14.40
N MET A 136 -10.42 18.42 -13.13
CA MET A 136 -9.09 18.19 -12.56
C MET A 136 -9.08 16.83 -11.86
N GLY A 137 -8.21 15.92 -12.31
CA GLY A 137 -8.09 14.57 -11.76
C GLY A 137 -6.87 14.42 -10.86
N THR A 138 -7.02 13.77 -9.72
CA THR A 138 -5.92 13.45 -8.80
C THR A 138 -5.48 12.02 -9.00
N PHE A 139 -4.20 11.81 -9.28
CA PHE A 139 -3.63 10.47 -9.46
C PHE A 139 -3.41 9.78 -8.12
N THR A 140 -3.63 8.48 -8.12
CA THR A 140 -3.29 7.60 -7.00
C THR A 140 -2.59 6.36 -7.54
N GLY A 141 -1.38 6.09 -7.07
CA GLY A 141 -0.62 4.89 -7.44
C GLY A 141 -1.38 3.61 -7.10
N ALA A 142 -1.13 2.55 -7.86
CA ALA A 142 -1.92 1.32 -7.75
C ALA A 142 -1.82 0.67 -6.36
N ARG A 143 -0.62 0.60 -5.76
CA ARG A 143 -0.43 0.10 -4.40
C ARG A 143 -1.17 0.96 -3.36
N ARG A 144 -1.00 2.28 -3.45
CA ARG A 144 -1.69 3.22 -2.56
C ARG A 144 -3.20 3.05 -2.64
N TYR A 145 -3.75 2.90 -3.85
CA TYR A 145 -5.18 2.63 -4.05
C TYR A 145 -5.64 1.37 -3.30
N VAL A 146 -4.91 0.26 -3.44
CA VAL A 146 -5.24 -1.01 -2.76
C VAL A 146 -5.23 -0.86 -1.24
N LEU A 147 -4.14 -0.35 -0.69
CA LEU A 147 -3.95 -0.23 0.77
C LEU A 147 -4.91 0.77 1.40
N HIS A 148 -5.09 1.93 0.77
CA HIS A 148 -6.02 2.95 1.25
C HIS A 148 -7.48 2.48 1.20
N THR A 149 -7.88 1.82 0.11
CA THR A 149 -9.23 1.26 -0.02
C THR A 149 -9.47 0.18 1.02
N PHE A 150 -8.53 -0.72 1.23
CA PHE A 150 -8.65 -1.76 2.25
C PHE A 150 -8.85 -1.19 3.65
N ALA A 151 -8.08 -0.16 4.00
CA ALA A 151 -8.12 0.45 5.33
C ALA A 151 -9.38 1.30 5.59
N ASN A 152 -9.93 1.95 4.57
CA ASN A 152 -10.91 3.02 4.75
C ASN A 152 -12.31 2.72 4.18
N THR A 153 -12.46 1.69 3.33
CA THR A 153 -13.78 1.41 2.73
C THR A 153 -14.77 0.88 3.77
N GLN A 154 -16.01 1.35 3.71
CA GLN A 154 -17.13 0.79 4.46
C GLN A 154 -17.79 -0.40 3.73
N SER A 155 -17.46 -0.61 2.46
CA SER A 155 -18.00 -1.70 1.66
C SER A 155 -17.22 -3.00 1.88
N ALA A 156 -17.87 -4.02 2.44
CA ALA A 156 -17.27 -5.35 2.58
C ALA A 156 -16.89 -5.97 1.22
N LEU A 157 -17.70 -5.72 0.19
CA LEU A 157 -17.42 -6.19 -1.17
C LEU A 157 -16.14 -5.55 -1.73
N MET A 158 -15.98 -4.24 -1.58
CA MET A 158 -14.80 -3.52 -2.04
C MET A 158 -13.55 -3.95 -1.27
N ARG A 159 -13.65 -4.13 0.06
CA ARG A 159 -12.54 -4.64 0.88
C ARG A 159 -12.11 -6.03 0.42
N LYS A 160 -13.06 -6.94 0.18
CA LYS A 160 -12.80 -8.28 -0.34
C LYS A 160 -12.13 -8.22 -1.71
N ARG A 161 -12.56 -7.29 -2.57
CA ARG A 161 -11.98 -7.12 -3.90
C ARG A 161 -10.51 -6.73 -3.84
N VAL A 162 -10.18 -5.68 -3.09
CA VAL A 162 -8.79 -5.20 -3.00
C VAL A 162 -7.87 -6.14 -2.23
N SER A 163 -8.41 -6.91 -1.27
CA SER A 163 -7.62 -7.89 -0.51
C SER A 163 -6.98 -8.98 -1.37
N ARG A 164 -7.51 -9.22 -2.56
CA ARG A 164 -6.91 -10.16 -3.53
C ARG A 164 -5.55 -9.71 -4.04
N PHE A 165 -5.25 -8.42 -3.94
CA PHE A 165 -3.99 -7.81 -4.37
C PHE A 165 -3.01 -7.60 -3.22
N MET A 166 -3.31 -8.15 -2.05
CA MET A 166 -2.49 -8.04 -0.84
C MET A 166 -2.02 -9.42 -0.42
N GLU A 167 -0.72 -9.55 -0.18
CA GLU A 167 -0.11 -10.76 0.34
C GLU A 167 0.37 -10.54 1.76
N GLY A 168 -0.12 -11.35 2.70
CA GLY A 168 0.32 -11.31 4.09
C GLY A 168 1.64 -12.03 4.27
N LYS A 169 2.61 -11.38 4.92
CA LYS A 169 3.90 -11.96 5.28
C LYS A 169 4.14 -11.82 6.78
N PRO A 170 4.86 -12.73 7.43
CA PRO A 170 5.33 -12.53 8.79
C PRO A 170 6.08 -11.19 8.88
N CYS A 171 5.84 -10.44 9.94
CA CYS A 171 6.53 -9.18 10.13
C CYS A 171 8.05 -9.40 10.19
N PRO A 172 8.85 -8.67 9.40
CA PRO A 172 10.31 -8.86 9.35
C PRO A 172 11.01 -8.44 10.65
N THR A 173 10.36 -7.62 11.48
CA THR A 173 10.92 -7.14 12.74
C THR A 173 10.64 -8.09 13.90
N CYS A 174 9.38 -8.49 14.09
CA CYS A 174 9.00 -9.35 15.22
C CYS A 174 8.80 -10.83 14.85
N HIS A 175 8.93 -11.18 13.58
CA HIS A 175 8.77 -12.56 13.08
C HIS A 175 7.48 -13.23 13.56
N GLY A 176 6.39 -12.48 13.56
CA GLY A 176 5.08 -12.95 14.03
C GLY A 176 4.83 -12.83 15.53
N LYS A 177 5.83 -12.46 16.33
CA LYS A 177 5.72 -12.39 17.81
C LYS A 177 4.95 -11.17 18.31
N ARG A 178 4.66 -10.19 17.47
CA ARG A 178 3.76 -9.06 17.70
C ARG A 178 4.26 -7.98 18.67
N LEU A 179 5.34 -8.21 19.39
CA LEU A 179 5.91 -7.31 20.39
C LEU A 179 7.12 -6.55 19.86
N LYS A 180 7.42 -5.40 20.47
CA LYS A 180 8.63 -4.64 20.20
C LYS A 180 9.91 -5.44 20.56
N PRO A 181 11.06 -5.16 19.93
CA PRO A 181 12.30 -5.91 20.16
C PRO A 181 12.74 -5.92 21.64
N GLU A 182 12.59 -4.83 22.37
CA GLU A 182 12.94 -4.70 23.76
C GLU A 182 12.17 -5.67 24.66
N ALA A 183 10.86 -5.84 24.38
CA ALA A 183 10.03 -6.80 25.12
C ALA A 183 10.38 -8.25 24.76
N LEU A 184 10.77 -8.51 23.49
CA LEU A 184 11.16 -9.84 23.03
C LEU A 184 12.52 -10.29 23.56
N SER A 185 13.36 -9.36 23.98
CA SER A 185 14.68 -9.64 24.56
C SER A 185 14.65 -10.07 26.03
N VAL A 186 13.53 -9.86 26.71
CA VAL A 186 13.33 -10.27 28.11
C VAL A 186 12.96 -11.74 28.16
N THR A 187 13.70 -12.54 28.91
CA THR A 187 13.46 -13.98 29.09
C THR A 187 12.92 -14.28 30.49
N PHE A 188 12.23 -15.40 30.62
CA PHE A 188 11.73 -15.87 31.91
C PHE A 188 11.99 -17.35 32.06
N ALA A 189 12.59 -17.71 33.21
CA ALA A 189 12.92 -19.09 33.57
C ALA A 189 13.84 -19.85 32.58
N GLY A 190 14.84 -19.16 32.07
CA GLY A 190 15.96 -19.78 31.39
C GLY A 190 15.89 -19.79 29.91
#